data_5e7bfaf906c946112d9bc37dadc672a3
#
_entry.id   5e7bfaf906c946112d9bc37dadc672a3
#
_cell.length_a   1.000
_cell.length_b   1.000
_cell.length_c   1.000
_cell.angle_alpha   90.00
_cell.angle_beta   90.00
_cell.angle_gamma   90.00
#
_symmetry.space_group_name_H-M   'P 1'
#
loop_
_entity.id
_entity.type
_entity.pdbx_description
1 polymer ?
#
loop_
_entity_poly.entity_id
_entity_poly.type
_entity_poly.pdbx_seq_one_letter_code
_entity_poly.pdbx_strand_id
1 'polypeptide(L)'
;MLRANELETGVITIQSEGSSTVIQKLTNLLEENKDNWLVNEIIGFMRRTFSRLDISSRTIFTIVDNKSCFSGFLSELLFCADRTYMINNALLNENKSGPFISLSKLNFKSLEMVNGQTRLQTRFNNDDIKLSKLHDLCDKNLNAEEAFNHELITVIPDDLDWNDEIRLSIEERASFSPDALTGLEANLRFPGKESCETKIFGRLSAWQNWIFNRPNASSDEGALKLFGTGSKAKFDNKRV
;
A
#
# COMPACT_ATOMS: atom_id res chain seq x y z
N MET A 1 -6.41 -13.86 -10.84
CA MET A 1 -6.86 -14.86 -9.85
C MET A 1 -7.81 -14.26 -8.82
N LEU A 2 -7.39 -13.33 -7.97
CA LEU A 2 -8.25 -12.64 -6.99
C LEU A 2 -9.53 -12.05 -7.60
N ARG A 3 -9.41 -11.32 -8.72
CA ARG A 3 -10.56 -10.67 -9.38
C ARG A 3 -11.63 -11.64 -9.87
N ALA A 4 -11.27 -12.87 -10.22
CA ALA A 4 -12.20 -13.84 -10.78
C ALA A 4 -12.73 -14.84 -9.74
N ASN A 5 -11.97 -15.13 -8.70
CA ASN A 5 -12.25 -16.22 -7.77
C ASN A 5 -12.57 -15.75 -6.35
N GLU A 6 -12.09 -14.55 -5.97
CA GLU A 6 -12.20 -14.01 -4.61
C GLU A 6 -12.96 -12.67 -4.63
N LEU A 7 -14.20 -12.71 -5.11
CA LEU A 7 -15.01 -11.51 -5.32
C LEU A 7 -15.33 -10.78 -4.00
N GLU A 8 -15.50 -11.52 -2.91
CA GLU A 8 -15.87 -10.96 -1.61
C GLU A 8 -14.67 -10.50 -0.77
N THR A 9 -13.43 -10.81 -1.19
CA THR A 9 -12.23 -10.36 -0.49
C THR A 9 -12.10 -8.84 -0.59
N GLY A 10 -12.22 -8.15 0.53
CA GLY A 10 -12.13 -6.69 0.61
C GLY A 10 -10.76 -6.18 1.05
N VAL A 11 -10.08 -6.93 1.92
CA VAL A 11 -8.77 -6.57 2.49
C VAL A 11 -7.76 -7.67 2.21
N ILE A 12 -6.57 -7.27 1.81
CA ILE A 12 -5.41 -8.15 1.63
C ILE A 12 -4.35 -7.72 2.64
N THR A 13 -3.93 -8.61 3.50
CA THR A 13 -2.78 -8.39 4.36
C THR A 13 -1.53 -8.99 3.73
N ILE A 14 -0.43 -8.22 3.69
CA ILE A 14 0.86 -8.68 3.19
C ILE A 14 1.82 -8.79 4.36
N GLN A 15 2.37 -9.96 4.53
CA GLN A 15 3.43 -10.25 5.49
C GLN A 15 4.61 -10.88 4.76
N SER A 16 5.79 -10.75 5.32
CA SER A 16 7.01 -11.41 4.80
C SER A 16 7.73 -12.11 5.94
N GLU A 17 8.35 -13.24 5.64
CA GLU A 17 9.18 -13.97 6.61
C GLU A 17 10.48 -14.37 5.94
N GLY A 18 11.61 -14.03 6.55
CA GLY A 18 12.91 -14.37 6.00
C GLY A 18 14.05 -13.48 6.50
N SER A 19 15.12 -13.43 5.73
CA SER A 19 16.31 -12.64 6.06
C SER A 19 16.41 -11.39 5.21
N SER A 20 16.27 -10.23 5.82
CA SER A 20 16.46 -8.93 5.17
C SER A 20 17.83 -8.81 4.52
N THR A 21 18.88 -9.38 5.15
CA THR A 21 20.24 -9.40 4.58
C THR A 21 20.33 -10.18 3.26
N VAL A 22 19.58 -11.29 3.15
CA VAL A 22 19.55 -12.07 1.90
C VAL A 22 18.82 -11.28 0.80
N ILE A 23 17.69 -10.65 1.14
CA ILE A 23 16.95 -9.82 0.19
C ILE A 23 17.79 -8.63 -0.28
N GLN A 24 18.50 -7.98 0.64
CA GLN A 24 19.38 -6.85 0.28
C GLN A 24 20.50 -7.28 -0.66
N LYS A 25 21.18 -8.41 -0.36
CA LYS A 25 22.21 -8.97 -1.25
C LYS A 25 21.66 -9.30 -2.63
N LEU A 26 20.47 -9.89 -2.70
CA LEU A 26 19.83 -10.19 -3.98
C LEU A 26 19.46 -8.89 -4.74
N THR A 27 18.99 -7.88 -4.02
CA THR A 27 18.68 -6.57 -4.61
C THR A 27 19.94 -5.94 -5.23
N ASN A 28 21.05 -5.92 -4.48
CA ASN A 28 22.30 -5.37 -4.96
C ASN A 28 22.84 -6.15 -6.18
N LEU A 29 22.71 -7.49 -6.17
CA LEU A 29 23.07 -8.30 -7.32
C LEU A 29 22.27 -7.95 -8.58
N LEU A 30 20.95 -7.68 -8.43
CA LEU A 30 20.12 -7.24 -9.54
C LEU A 30 20.54 -5.86 -10.05
N GLU A 31 20.85 -4.92 -9.14
CA GLU A 31 21.29 -3.57 -9.51
C GLU A 31 22.63 -3.56 -10.24
N GLU A 32 23.60 -4.33 -9.75
CA GLU A 32 24.95 -4.44 -10.32
C GLU A 32 24.95 -5.07 -11.73
N ASN A 33 23.98 -5.95 -11.98
CA ASN A 33 23.92 -6.71 -13.24
C ASN A 33 22.75 -6.29 -14.16
N LYS A 34 22.19 -5.12 -13.96
CA LYS A 34 21.01 -4.64 -14.73
C LYS A 34 21.21 -4.59 -16.26
N ASP A 35 22.45 -4.52 -16.73
CA ASP A 35 22.77 -4.52 -18.15
C ASP A 35 22.71 -5.94 -18.77
N ASN A 36 22.64 -6.99 -17.94
CA ASN A 36 22.38 -8.35 -18.40
C ASN A 36 20.90 -8.48 -18.76
N TRP A 37 20.63 -9.00 -19.98
CA TRP A 37 19.27 -9.11 -20.49
C TRP A 37 18.34 -9.91 -19.59
N LEU A 38 18.83 -11.02 -18.99
CA LEU A 38 18.03 -11.86 -18.10
C LEU A 38 17.67 -11.13 -16.81
N VAL A 39 18.62 -10.40 -16.22
CA VAL A 39 18.42 -9.60 -15.01
C VAL A 39 17.40 -8.47 -15.30
N ASN A 40 17.51 -7.83 -16.45
CA ASN A 40 16.56 -6.81 -16.87
C ASN A 40 15.15 -7.37 -17.04
N GLU A 41 15.00 -8.57 -17.62
CA GLU A 41 13.69 -9.25 -17.69
C GLU A 41 13.14 -9.63 -16.32
N ILE A 42 13.99 -10.04 -15.37
CA ILE A 42 13.57 -10.31 -13.99
C ILE A 42 13.03 -9.03 -13.34
N ILE A 43 13.78 -7.93 -13.41
CA ILE A 43 13.34 -6.63 -12.88
C ILE A 43 12.03 -6.18 -13.55
N GLY A 44 11.93 -6.32 -14.87
CA GLY A 44 10.73 -6.04 -15.64
C GLY A 44 9.52 -6.90 -15.22
N PHE A 45 9.74 -8.18 -14.93
CA PHE A 45 8.70 -9.07 -14.42
C PHE A 45 8.25 -8.66 -13.00
N MET A 46 9.19 -8.32 -12.12
CA MET A 46 8.90 -7.79 -10.78
C MET A 46 8.07 -6.50 -10.87
N ARG A 47 8.48 -5.55 -11.72
CA ARG A 47 7.74 -4.30 -11.96
C ARG A 47 6.31 -4.59 -12.39
N ARG A 48 6.09 -5.45 -13.39
CA ARG A 48 4.75 -5.84 -13.85
C ARG A 48 3.92 -6.51 -12.77
N THR A 49 4.56 -7.26 -11.88
CA THR A 49 3.87 -7.95 -10.77
C THR A 49 3.41 -6.96 -9.72
N PHE A 50 4.29 -6.07 -9.27
CA PHE A 50 3.94 -5.04 -8.29
C PHE A 50 2.88 -4.07 -8.84
N SER A 51 2.97 -3.69 -10.12
CA SER A 51 1.98 -2.82 -10.75
C SER A 51 0.55 -3.38 -10.74
N ARG A 52 0.39 -4.72 -10.65
CA ARG A 52 -0.93 -5.35 -10.51
C ARG A 52 -1.54 -5.13 -9.12
N LEU A 53 -0.72 -4.94 -8.10
CA LEU A 53 -1.20 -4.60 -6.76
C LEU A 53 -1.76 -3.18 -6.75
N ASP A 54 -1.09 -2.23 -7.40
CA ASP A 54 -1.51 -0.83 -7.45
C ASP A 54 -2.91 -0.65 -8.07
N ILE A 55 -3.28 -1.48 -9.04
CA ILE A 55 -4.59 -1.44 -9.71
C ILE A 55 -5.62 -2.39 -9.09
N SER A 56 -5.32 -3.00 -7.95
CA SER A 56 -6.29 -3.81 -7.23
C SER A 56 -7.39 -2.94 -6.63
N SER A 57 -8.66 -3.40 -6.72
CA SER A 57 -9.80 -2.80 -6.02
C SER A 57 -9.91 -3.25 -4.56
N ARG A 58 -8.87 -3.85 -3.99
CA ARG A 58 -8.81 -4.32 -2.59
C ARG A 58 -7.94 -3.39 -1.79
N THR A 59 -8.36 -3.18 -0.54
CA THR A 59 -7.50 -2.52 0.44
C THR A 59 -6.29 -3.42 0.73
N ILE A 60 -5.10 -2.85 0.75
CA ILE A 60 -3.85 -3.57 1.03
C ILE A 60 -3.27 -3.02 2.32
N PHE A 61 -3.09 -3.90 3.31
CA PHE A 61 -2.35 -3.61 4.53
C PHE A 61 -1.06 -4.42 4.55
N THR A 62 0.06 -3.77 4.83
CA THR A 62 1.34 -4.45 5.01
C THR A 62 1.71 -4.44 6.49
N ILE A 63 2.08 -5.62 6.99
CA ILE A 63 2.34 -5.88 8.40
C ILE A 63 3.81 -6.23 8.57
N VAL A 64 4.56 -5.39 9.30
CA VAL A 64 5.99 -5.54 9.55
C VAL A 64 6.17 -5.95 11.00
N ASP A 65 6.42 -7.24 11.21
CA ASP A 65 6.70 -7.86 12.50
C ASP A 65 8.18 -8.27 12.63
N ASN A 66 8.55 -8.91 13.73
CA ASN A 66 9.93 -9.30 14.02
C ASN A 66 10.52 -10.34 13.05
N LYS A 67 9.69 -11.01 12.24
CA LYS A 67 10.14 -11.99 11.24
C LYS A 67 10.23 -11.40 9.83
N SER A 68 9.79 -10.18 9.69
CA SER A 68 9.66 -9.53 8.40
C SER A 68 11.01 -9.22 7.74
N CYS A 69 11.03 -9.31 6.41
CA CYS A 69 12.22 -9.07 5.59
C CYS A 69 11.97 -8.04 4.48
N PHE A 70 11.21 -6.99 4.78
CA PHE A 70 10.94 -5.90 3.83
C PHE A 70 12.17 -5.03 3.62
N SER A 71 13.04 -5.47 2.71
CA SER A 71 14.28 -4.79 2.35
C SER A 71 14.43 -4.74 0.83
N GLY A 72 15.12 -3.75 0.31
CA GLY A 72 15.42 -3.64 -1.10
C GLY A 72 14.15 -3.63 -1.97
N PHE A 73 14.08 -4.51 -2.96
CA PHE A 73 12.90 -4.58 -3.84
C PHE A 73 11.60 -5.00 -3.14
N LEU A 74 11.67 -5.74 -2.01
CA LEU A 74 10.46 -6.11 -1.26
C LEU A 74 9.83 -4.93 -0.53
N SER A 75 10.56 -3.84 -0.33
CA SER A 75 9.99 -2.60 0.23
C SER A 75 8.91 -1.98 -0.68
N GLU A 76 8.85 -2.34 -1.96
CA GLU A 76 7.75 -1.97 -2.84
C GLU A 76 6.38 -2.43 -2.32
N LEU A 77 6.34 -3.54 -1.58
CA LEU A 77 5.11 -4.04 -0.95
C LEU A 77 4.63 -3.16 0.19
N LEU A 78 5.54 -2.42 0.85
CA LEU A 78 5.18 -1.40 1.84
C LEU A 78 4.56 -0.18 1.16
N PHE A 79 5.13 0.22 0.01
CA PHE A 79 4.73 1.45 -0.67
C PHE A 79 3.47 1.29 -1.51
N CYS A 80 3.11 0.07 -1.92
CA CYS A 80 1.84 -0.20 -2.60
C CYS A 80 0.66 -0.36 -1.63
N ALA A 81 0.91 -0.47 -0.33
CA ALA A 81 -0.12 -0.63 0.68
C ALA A 81 -0.85 0.69 0.99
N ASP A 82 -2.13 0.58 1.31
CA ASP A 82 -2.95 1.70 1.76
C ASP A 82 -2.62 2.09 3.21
N ARG A 83 -2.25 1.09 4.03
CA ARG A 83 -1.67 1.29 5.37
C ARG A 83 -0.55 0.28 5.61
N THR A 84 0.46 0.72 6.33
CA THR A 84 1.59 -0.11 6.75
C THR A 84 1.73 -0.03 8.26
N TYR A 85 1.69 -1.19 8.91
CA TYR A 85 1.85 -1.34 10.36
C TYR A 85 3.23 -1.91 10.63
N MET A 86 3.98 -1.28 11.52
CA MET A 86 5.29 -1.77 11.95
C MET A 86 5.36 -1.79 13.47
N ILE A 87 5.62 -2.97 14.04
CA ILE A 87 5.68 -3.13 15.50
C ILE A 87 6.83 -2.31 16.09
N ASN A 88 6.55 -1.53 17.13
CA ASN A 88 7.56 -0.79 17.87
C ASN A 88 7.88 -1.52 19.17
N ASN A 89 9.01 -2.22 19.21
CA ASN A 89 9.48 -2.94 20.41
C ASN A 89 10.28 -2.06 21.38
N ALA A 90 10.49 -0.77 21.07
CA ALA A 90 11.37 0.10 21.85
C ALA A 90 10.89 0.33 23.28
N LEU A 91 9.58 0.19 23.53
CA LEU A 91 8.99 0.41 24.86
C LEU A 91 9.17 -0.76 25.84
N LEU A 92 9.50 -1.97 25.39
CA LEU A 92 9.44 -3.17 26.21
C LEU A 92 10.78 -3.79 26.57
N ASN A 93 11.79 -3.66 25.76
CA ASN A 93 13.13 -4.20 26.02
C ASN A 93 14.18 -3.48 25.18
N GLU A 94 15.03 -2.71 25.82
CA GLU A 94 16.22 -2.09 25.21
C GLU A 94 17.15 -3.10 24.52
N ASN A 95 17.00 -4.41 24.77
CA ASN A 95 17.82 -5.48 24.25
C ASN A 95 17.21 -6.27 23.08
N LYS A 96 15.95 -6.01 22.67
CA LYS A 96 15.37 -6.62 21.47
C LYS A 96 15.44 -5.63 20.31
N SER A 97 16.32 -5.89 19.36
CA SER A 97 16.24 -5.20 18.06
C SER A 97 14.89 -5.54 17.42
N GLY A 98 14.06 -4.52 17.22
CA GLY A 98 12.81 -4.64 16.48
C GLY A 98 13.03 -4.96 15.01
N PRO A 99 11.96 -5.13 14.23
CA PRO A 99 12.08 -5.26 12.79
C PRO A 99 12.68 -3.97 12.20
N PHE A 100 13.26 -4.11 11.03
CA PHE A 100 13.73 -2.97 10.24
C PHE A 100 13.29 -3.12 8.79
N ILE A 101 13.21 -2.01 8.10
CA ILE A 101 13.03 -1.94 6.65
C ILE A 101 14.25 -1.28 6.03
N SER A 102 14.50 -1.51 4.75
CA SER A 102 15.55 -0.79 4.04
C SER A 102 15.14 -0.47 2.60
N LEU A 103 15.59 0.66 2.11
CA LEU A 103 15.42 1.12 0.74
C LEU A 103 16.55 0.63 -0.15
N SER A 104 16.31 0.61 -1.45
CA SER A 104 17.33 0.38 -2.48
C SER A 104 17.14 1.36 -3.64
N LYS A 105 18.13 1.45 -4.50
CA LYS A 105 18.05 2.28 -5.71
C LYS A 105 16.94 1.83 -6.67
N LEU A 106 16.55 0.53 -6.65
CA LEU A 106 15.44 0.02 -7.46
C LEU A 106 14.10 0.68 -7.12
N ASN A 107 13.90 1.10 -5.85
CA ASN A 107 12.68 1.78 -5.42
C ASN A 107 12.52 3.19 -6.02
N PHE A 108 13.60 3.80 -6.50
CA PHE A 108 13.59 5.16 -7.05
C PHE A 108 13.54 5.21 -8.57
N LYS A 109 13.76 4.09 -9.29
CA LYS A 109 13.92 4.16 -10.75
C LYS A 109 13.34 2.98 -11.54
N SER A 110 13.41 1.76 -11.03
CA SER A 110 13.23 0.57 -11.88
C SER A 110 11.91 -0.17 -11.68
N LEU A 111 11.23 0.08 -10.54
CA LEU A 111 10.00 -0.60 -10.15
C LEU A 111 8.79 0.34 -10.22
N GLU A 112 8.60 0.98 -11.36
CA GLU A 112 7.56 1.98 -11.59
C GLU A 112 6.17 1.35 -11.64
N MET A 113 5.18 2.17 -11.26
CA MET A 113 3.76 1.91 -11.44
C MET A 113 3.35 2.02 -12.91
N VAL A 114 2.09 1.70 -13.21
CA VAL A 114 1.54 1.76 -14.58
C VAL A 114 1.55 3.17 -15.19
N ASN A 115 1.65 4.21 -14.38
CA ASN A 115 1.71 5.61 -14.81
C ASN A 115 3.15 6.13 -15.03
N GLY A 116 4.16 5.26 -14.93
CA GLY A 116 5.57 5.61 -15.11
C GLY A 116 6.22 6.33 -13.93
N GLN A 117 5.54 6.44 -12.78
CA GLN A 117 6.09 6.98 -11.55
C GLN A 117 6.45 5.85 -10.59
N THR A 118 7.48 6.04 -9.76
CA THR A 118 7.73 5.14 -8.64
C THR A 118 6.68 5.38 -7.53
N ARG A 119 6.47 4.38 -6.67
CA ARG A 119 5.54 4.51 -5.54
C ARG A 119 5.98 5.59 -4.57
N LEU A 120 7.30 5.77 -4.39
CA LEU A 120 7.84 6.86 -3.58
C LEU A 120 7.56 8.22 -4.21
N GLN A 121 7.73 8.37 -5.53
CA GLN A 121 7.37 9.62 -6.22
C GLN A 121 5.89 9.95 -6.05
N THR A 122 5.02 8.96 -6.19
CA THR A 122 3.58 9.13 -6.00
C THR A 122 3.23 9.49 -4.56
N ARG A 123 3.82 8.77 -3.58
CA ARG A 123 3.58 8.99 -2.15
C ARG A 123 3.98 10.38 -1.68
N PHE A 124 5.08 10.90 -2.19
CA PHE A 124 5.62 12.21 -1.81
C PHE A 124 5.35 13.31 -2.84
N ASN A 125 4.38 13.11 -3.73
CA ASN A 125 3.96 14.12 -4.72
C ASN A 125 5.11 14.67 -5.58
N ASN A 126 6.11 13.84 -5.88
CA ASN A 126 7.34 14.25 -6.59
C ASN A 126 8.11 15.39 -5.88
N ASP A 127 8.14 15.41 -4.55
CA ASP A 127 9.02 16.29 -3.77
C ASP A 127 10.48 15.81 -3.91
N ASP A 128 11.22 16.47 -4.79
CA ASP A 128 12.60 16.10 -5.13
C ASP A 128 13.55 16.20 -3.92
N ILE A 129 13.30 17.15 -3.00
CA ILE A 129 14.12 17.31 -1.79
C ILE A 129 13.92 16.13 -0.87
N LYS A 130 12.66 15.71 -0.66
CA LYS A 130 12.33 14.57 0.18
C LYS A 130 12.82 13.26 -0.44
N LEU A 131 12.63 13.09 -1.74
CA LEU A 131 13.09 11.92 -2.48
C LEU A 131 14.63 11.78 -2.43
N SER A 132 15.36 12.90 -2.55
CA SER A 132 16.82 12.90 -2.40
C SER A 132 17.26 12.46 -1.00
N LYS A 133 16.63 13.00 0.05
CA LYS A 133 16.92 12.56 1.43
C LYS A 133 16.65 11.08 1.65
N LEU A 134 15.57 10.55 1.09
CA LEU A 134 15.26 9.13 1.16
C LEU A 134 16.26 8.28 0.36
N HIS A 135 16.73 8.78 -0.79
CA HIS A 135 17.76 8.11 -1.57
C HIS A 135 19.08 7.96 -0.80
N ASP A 136 19.44 8.93 0.04
CA ASP A 136 20.62 8.87 0.92
C ASP A 136 20.49 7.84 2.05
N LEU A 137 19.28 7.30 2.25
CA LEU A 137 18.99 6.21 3.19
C LEU A 137 19.02 4.82 2.54
N CYS A 138 19.30 4.71 1.26
CA CYS A 138 19.45 3.41 0.61
C CYS A 138 20.47 2.56 1.35
N ASP A 139 20.17 1.26 1.47
CA ASP A 139 20.98 0.24 2.14
C ASP A 139 21.14 0.41 3.67
N LYS A 140 20.47 1.40 4.27
CA LYS A 140 20.41 1.56 5.73
C LYS A 140 19.20 0.83 6.30
N ASN A 141 19.37 0.24 7.46
CA ASN A 141 18.28 -0.33 8.24
C ASN A 141 17.57 0.79 8.98
N LEU A 142 16.28 0.91 8.77
CA LEU A 142 15.41 1.88 9.45
C LEU A 142 14.50 1.12 10.42
N ASN A 143 14.55 1.48 11.69
CA ASN A 143 13.65 0.96 12.71
C ASN A 143 12.25 1.61 12.59
N ALA A 144 11.30 1.23 13.44
CA ALA A 144 9.92 1.70 13.37
C ALA A 144 9.81 3.23 13.47
N GLU A 145 10.53 3.86 14.39
CA GLU A 145 10.48 5.32 14.60
C GLU A 145 11.14 6.07 13.44
N GLU A 146 12.31 5.61 12.98
CA GLU A 146 12.98 6.19 11.82
C GLU A 146 12.11 6.09 10.58
N ALA A 147 11.56 4.92 10.31
CA ALA A 147 10.67 4.69 9.17
C ALA A 147 9.40 5.55 9.22
N PHE A 148 8.83 5.71 10.42
CA PHE A 148 7.66 6.56 10.65
C PHE A 148 8.00 8.06 10.47
N ASN A 149 9.11 8.52 11.02
CA ASN A 149 9.57 9.91 10.88
C ASN A 149 9.89 10.28 9.42
N HIS A 150 10.29 9.30 8.62
CA HIS A 150 10.44 9.46 7.17
C HIS A 150 9.14 9.23 6.38
N GLU A 151 8.01 9.02 7.06
CA GLU A 151 6.68 8.79 6.47
C GLU A 151 6.62 7.56 5.55
N LEU A 152 7.51 6.59 5.75
CA LEU A 152 7.54 5.32 5.02
C LEU A 152 6.52 4.31 5.59
N ILE A 153 6.19 4.44 6.86
CA ILE A 153 5.25 3.61 7.61
C ILE A 153 4.07 4.47 8.07
N THR A 154 2.88 3.90 8.17
CA THR A 154 1.65 4.63 8.51
C THR A 154 1.36 4.61 10.00
N VAL A 155 1.56 3.46 10.65
CA VAL A 155 1.22 3.23 12.07
C VAL A 155 2.32 2.40 12.73
N ILE A 156 2.71 2.77 13.95
CA ILE A 156 3.73 2.08 14.75
C ILE A 156 3.16 1.67 16.12
N PRO A 157 2.26 0.68 16.20
CA PRO A 157 1.71 0.22 17.47
C PRO A 157 2.80 -0.39 18.35
N ASP A 158 2.64 -0.30 19.66
CA ASP A 158 3.42 -1.12 20.57
C ASP A 158 2.93 -2.59 20.54
N ASP A 159 3.61 -3.48 21.27
CA ASP A 159 3.27 -4.88 21.24
C ASP A 159 1.98 -5.22 22.02
N LEU A 160 1.56 -4.38 22.96
CA LEU A 160 0.31 -4.57 23.71
C LEU A 160 -0.89 -4.35 22.79
N ASP A 161 -0.85 -3.31 22.00
CA ASP A 161 -1.95 -2.91 21.11
C ASP A 161 -1.83 -3.53 19.70
N TRP A 162 -0.73 -4.19 19.38
CA TRP A 162 -0.41 -4.71 18.05
C TRP A 162 -1.54 -5.47 17.37
N ASN A 163 -2.03 -6.51 18.04
CA ASN A 163 -3.06 -7.38 17.44
C ASN A 163 -4.42 -6.67 17.36
N ASP A 164 -4.75 -5.86 18.35
CA ASP A 164 -6.03 -5.17 18.39
C ASP A 164 -6.09 -4.02 17.38
N GLU A 165 -5.02 -3.27 17.20
CA GLU A 165 -4.95 -2.20 16.20
C GLU A 165 -5.14 -2.74 14.79
N ILE A 166 -4.45 -3.83 14.44
CA ILE A 166 -4.59 -4.46 13.12
C ILE A 166 -6.01 -5.02 12.94
N ARG A 167 -6.54 -5.73 13.94
CA ARG A 167 -7.87 -6.33 13.90
C ARG A 167 -8.94 -5.25 13.72
N LEU A 168 -8.92 -4.21 14.53
CA LEU A 168 -9.88 -3.11 14.47
C LEU A 168 -9.83 -2.39 13.11
N SER A 169 -8.63 -2.17 12.59
CA SER A 169 -8.46 -1.54 11.27
C SER A 169 -9.01 -2.40 10.13
N ILE A 170 -8.88 -3.72 10.20
CA ILE A 170 -9.46 -4.64 9.22
C ILE A 170 -10.99 -4.64 9.33
N GLU A 171 -11.54 -4.73 10.55
CA GLU A 171 -12.98 -4.71 10.81
C GLU A 171 -13.62 -3.39 10.36
N GLU A 172 -13.00 -2.25 10.68
CA GLU A 172 -13.42 -0.94 10.22
C GLU A 172 -13.49 -0.90 8.67
N ARG A 173 -12.40 -1.32 8.03
CA ARG A 173 -12.31 -1.31 6.57
C ARG A 173 -13.32 -2.23 5.90
N ALA A 174 -13.58 -3.39 6.50
CA ALA A 174 -14.58 -4.34 6.01
C ALA A 174 -16.02 -3.83 6.18
N SER A 175 -16.26 -2.87 7.07
CA SER A 175 -17.59 -2.29 7.31
C SER A 175 -18.03 -1.26 6.27
N PHE A 176 -17.12 -0.76 5.43
CA PHE A 176 -17.43 0.23 4.41
C PHE A 176 -17.97 -0.40 3.12
N SER A 177 -18.72 0.40 2.35
CA SER A 177 -19.16 0.00 1.02
C SER A 177 -18.00 -0.38 0.13
N PRO A 178 -17.96 -1.60 -0.46
CA PRO A 178 -16.91 -2.03 -1.36
C PRO A 178 -16.80 -1.15 -2.61
N ASP A 179 -17.92 -0.62 -3.11
CA ASP A 179 -17.92 0.28 -4.25
C ASP A 179 -17.28 1.63 -3.91
N ALA A 180 -17.60 2.20 -2.72
CA ALA A 180 -16.98 3.44 -2.25
C ALA A 180 -15.48 3.27 -2.02
N LEU A 181 -15.04 2.15 -1.43
CA LEU A 181 -13.61 1.86 -1.23
C LEU A 181 -12.87 1.72 -2.56
N THR A 182 -13.46 1.09 -3.56
CA THR A 182 -12.85 0.97 -4.90
C THR A 182 -12.55 2.34 -5.50
N GLY A 183 -13.48 3.28 -5.41
CA GLY A 183 -13.28 4.66 -5.89
C GLY A 183 -12.27 5.43 -5.05
N LEU A 184 -12.33 5.30 -3.72
CA LEU A 184 -11.40 5.94 -2.80
C LEU A 184 -9.95 5.52 -3.07
N GLU A 185 -9.69 4.23 -3.10
CA GLU A 185 -8.35 3.66 -3.30
C GLU A 185 -7.77 4.02 -4.66
N ALA A 186 -8.58 3.99 -5.73
CA ALA A 186 -8.13 4.42 -7.05
C ALA A 186 -7.69 5.90 -7.07
N ASN A 187 -8.41 6.76 -6.35
CA ASN A 187 -8.06 8.18 -6.26
C ASN A 187 -6.80 8.43 -5.42
N LEU A 188 -6.61 7.68 -4.34
CA LEU A 188 -5.45 7.84 -3.45
C LEU A 188 -4.16 7.26 -4.06
N ARG A 189 -4.25 6.10 -4.70
CA ARG A 189 -3.08 5.42 -5.30
C ARG A 189 -2.54 6.13 -6.55
N PHE A 190 -3.39 6.88 -7.25
CA PHE A 190 -3.02 7.60 -8.45
C PHE A 190 -3.37 9.09 -8.33
N PRO A 191 -2.71 9.84 -7.43
CA PRO A 191 -3.06 11.25 -7.18
C PRO A 191 -2.79 12.14 -8.39
N GLY A 192 -1.83 11.84 -9.26
CA GLY A 192 -1.52 12.50 -10.52
C GLY A 192 -1.46 14.04 -10.49
N LYS A 193 -0.73 14.62 -11.44
CA LYS A 193 -0.76 16.08 -11.70
C LYS A 193 -1.93 16.37 -12.64
N GLU A 194 -3.07 16.78 -12.08
CA GLU A 194 -4.28 17.13 -12.82
C GLU A 194 -4.68 18.57 -12.51
N SER A 195 -5.35 19.26 -13.44
CA SER A 195 -6.02 20.51 -13.11
C SER A 195 -7.17 20.26 -12.14
N CYS A 196 -7.59 21.28 -11.40
CA CYS A 196 -8.75 21.18 -10.50
C CYS A 196 -9.99 20.72 -11.25
N GLU A 197 -10.21 21.23 -12.45
CA GLU A 197 -11.35 20.94 -13.30
C GLU A 197 -11.36 19.47 -13.74
N THR A 198 -10.24 18.93 -14.23
CA THR A 198 -10.16 17.53 -14.64
C THR A 198 -10.28 16.59 -13.45
N LYS A 199 -9.74 16.97 -12.29
CA LYS A 199 -9.87 16.18 -11.06
C LYS A 199 -11.33 16.09 -10.59
N ILE A 200 -12.06 17.22 -10.63
CA ILE A 200 -13.47 17.26 -10.20
C ILE A 200 -14.36 16.59 -11.25
N PHE A 201 -14.33 17.06 -12.48
CA PHE A 201 -15.31 16.67 -13.49
C PHE A 201 -14.96 15.38 -14.24
N GLY A 202 -13.68 15.09 -14.44
CA GLY A 202 -13.23 13.88 -15.10
C GLY A 202 -13.06 12.68 -14.17
N ARG A 203 -12.60 12.89 -12.94
CA ARG A 203 -12.27 11.79 -12.02
C ARG A 203 -13.31 11.63 -10.91
N LEU A 204 -13.47 12.63 -10.04
CA LEU A 204 -14.35 12.50 -8.87
C LEU A 204 -15.81 12.32 -9.27
N SER A 205 -16.28 13.11 -10.24
CA SER A 205 -17.67 12.98 -10.73
C SER A 205 -17.92 11.64 -11.42
N ALA A 206 -16.94 11.11 -12.15
CA ALA A 206 -17.06 9.78 -12.76
C ALA A 206 -17.20 8.68 -11.70
N TRP A 207 -16.36 8.70 -10.65
CA TRP A 207 -16.45 7.77 -9.53
C TRP A 207 -17.76 7.95 -8.76
N GLN A 208 -18.17 9.18 -8.48
CA GLN A 208 -19.44 9.47 -7.81
C GLN A 208 -20.63 8.90 -8.60
N ASN A 209 -20.68 9.15 -9.90
CA ASN A 209 -21.75 8.63 -10.74
C ASN A 209 -21.78 7.10 -10.77
N TRP A 210 -20.60 6.47 -10.87
CA TRP A 210 -20.50 5.01 -10.83
C TRP A 210 -20.99 4.45 -9.49
N ILE A 211 -20.52 5.00 -8.35
CA ILE A 211 -20.87 4.54 -7.00
C ILE A 211 -22.39 4.72 -6.75
N PHE A 212 -22.94 5.88 -7.09
CA PHE A 212 -24.34 6.21 -6.80
C PHE A 212 -25.35 5.40 -7.62
N ASN A 213 -24.93 4.84 -8.75
CA ASN A 213 -25.75 3.93 -9.54
C ASN A 213 -25.62 2.45 -9.12
N ARG A 214 -24.74 2.13 -8.17
CA ARG A 214 -24.58 0.76 -7.67
C ARG A 214 -25.62 0.41 -6.61
N PRO A 215 -26.04 -0.87 -6.50
CA PRO A 215 -27.02 -1.31 -5.50
C PRO A 215 -26.64 -0.94 -4.07
N ASN A 216 -25.35 -1.01 -3.71
CA ASN A 216 -24.87 -0.61 -2.39
C ASN A 216 -25.18 0.85 -2.01
N ALA A 217 -25.39 1.72 -2.98
CA ALA A 217 -25.81 3.08 -2.75
C ALA A 217 -27.33 3.28 -2.94
N SER A 218 -27.91 2.77 -4.04
CA SER A 218 -29.23 3.15 -4.54
C SER A 218 -30.38 2.17 -4.21
N SER A 219 -30.09 0.93 -3.78
CA SER A 219 -31.12 -0.03 -3.37
C SER A 219 -31.86 0.40 -2.09
N ASP A 220 -32.95 -0.28 -1.75
CA ASP A 220 -33.73 0.03 -0.55
C ASP A 220 -32.94 -0.15 0.75
N GLU A 221 -31.95 -1.06 0.78
CA GLU A 221 -31.01 -1.27 1.89
C GLU A 221 -29.68 -0.50 1.69
N GLY A 222 -29.57 0.28 0.60
CA GLY A 222 -28.38 1.02 0.21
C GLY A 222 -28.17 2.31 1.01
N ALA A 223 -26.92 2.77 1.02
CA ALA A 223 -26.49 3.88 1.86
C ALA A 223 -27.26 5.19 1.62
N LEU A 224 -27.63 5.51 0.37
CA LEU A 224 -28.36 6.75 0.05
C LEU A 224 -29.81 6.71 0.55
N LYS A 225 -30.46 5.56 0.48
CA LYS A 225 -31.85 5.40 0.94
C LYS A 225 -31.97 5.45 2.46
N LEU A 226 -30.98 4.89 3.15
CA LEU A 226 -30.97 4.82 4.62
C LEU A 226 -30.33 6.03 5.29
N PHE A 227 -29.73 6.93 4.50
CA PHE A 227 -29.13 8.15 5.05
C PHE A 227 -30.14 8.98 5.85
N GLY A 228 -29.78 9.31 7.08
CA GLY A 228 -30.65 10.08 7.98
C GLY A 228 -31.76 9.30 8.69
N THR A 229 -31.93 8.00 8.40
CA THR A 229 -32.96 7.16 9.05
C THR A 229 -32.53 6.54 10.38
N GLY A 230 -31.22 6.59 10.70
CA GLY A 230 -30.62 5.88 11.84
C GLY A 230 -30.37 4.39 11.61
N SER A 231 -30.78 3.85 10.47
CA SER A 231 -30.52 2.45 10.09
C SER A 231 -29.18 2.30 9.39
N LYS A 232 -28.51 1.14 9.61
CA LYS A 232 -27.26 0.82 8.91
C LYS A 232 -27.55 0.23 7.54
N ALA A 233 -26.81 0.69 6.52
CA ALA A 233 -26.86 0.12 5.20
C ALA A 233 -26.31 -1.32 5.20
N LYS A 234 -26.87 -2.16 4.33
CA LYS A 234 -26.33 -3.50 4.05
C LYS A 234 -25.68 -3.50 2.68
N PHE A 235 -24.48 -4.02 2.63
CA PHE A 235 -23.69 -4.04 1.41
C PHE A 235 -23.55 -5.45 0.85
N ASP A 236 -23.68 -5.58 -0.45
CA ASP A 236 -23.18 -6.74 -1.20
C ASP A 236 -21.66 -6.59 -1.29
N ASN A 237 -20.94 -7.51 -0.68
CA ASN A 237 -19.47 -7.46 -0.59
C ASN A 237 -18.78 -7.85 -1.90
N LYS A 238 -19.51 -8.28 -2.92
CA LYS A 238 -18.92 -8.61 -4.22
C LYS A 238 -18.33 -7.39 -4.89
N ARG A 239 -17.06 -7.50 -5.20
CA ARG A 239 -16.32 -6.46 -5.91
C ARG A 239 -16.32 -6.71 -7.42
N VAL A 240 -16.32 -5.63 -8.18
CA VAL A 240 -16.32 -5.66 -9.65
C VAL A 240 -14.90 -5.74 -10.20
#